data_08187b2629d5b49a2a87ba8a8a525040
#
_entry.id   08187b2629d5b49a2a87ba8a8a525040
#
_cell.length_a   1.000
_cell.length_b   1.000
_cell.length_c   1.000
_cell.angle_alpha   90.00
_cell.angle_beta   90.00
_cell.angle_gamma   90.00
#
_symmetry.space_group_name_H-M   'P 1'
#
loop_
_entity.id
_entity.type
_entity.pdbx_description
1 polymer ?
#
loop_
_entity_poly.entity_id
_entity_poly.type
_entity_poly.pdbx_seq_one_letter_code
_entity_poly.pdbx_strand_id
1 'polypeptide(L)'
;MTITEQIDQRHQEDLQRLRGFRLLDDDFLTKCFEGDTKYIQLVLRIVLEIPDLEVVDVRTQVFVENLLNRSVRLDVLATDSTGRKINVEIQRSDKGAGRKRARYNSSMMDANLLQKGEDFDKLPETYVVFITEHDVLGKGKPLYRIGRYIFDTNESFDDGSHILYINGEYRDETPIGKLMHDFSCTDPANMYYDVLAERVRETLNKSPHTS
;
A
#
# COMPACT_ATOMS: atom_id res chain seq x y z
N MET A 1 -30.37 -22.59 -23.52
CA MET A 1 -29.89 -21.86 -22.34
C MET A 1 -30.77 -20.65 -22.14
N THR A 2 -31.44 -20.58 -21.03
CA THR A 2 -32.30 -19.44 -20.70
C THR A 2 -31.41 -18.24 -20.28
N ILE A 3 -31.95 -17.03 -20.30
CA ILE A 3 -31.24 -15.81 -19.84
C ILE A 3 -30.77 -15.98 -18.40
N THR A 4 -31.57 -16.64 -17.56
CA THR A 4 -31.23 -16.93 -16.16
C THR A 4 -30.02 -17.86 -16.04
N GLU A 5 -29.95 -18.93 -16.84
CA GLU A 5 -28.80 -19.85 -16.86
C GLU A 5 -27.52 -19.17 -17.35
N GLN A 6 -27.62 -18.22 -18.29
CA GLN A 6 -26.47 -17.42 -18.74
C GLN A 6 -25.96 -16.43 -17.70
N ILE A 7 -26.87 -15.84 -16.91
CA ILE A 7 -26.53 -14.95 -15.80
C ILE A 7 -25.83 -15.75 -14.71
N ASP A 8 -26.36 -16.91 -14.32
CA ASP A 8 -25.76 -17.79 -13.32
C ASP A 8 -24.38 -18.30 -13.73
N GLN A 9 -24.21 -18.67 -15.01
CA GLN A 9 -22.93 -19.12 -15.53
C GLN A 9 -21.88 -18.00 -15.50
N ARG A 10 -22.21 -16.78 -15.93
CA ARG A 10 -21.32 -15.61 -15.85
C ARG A 10 -20.97 -15.28 -14.41
N HIS A 11 -21.94 -15.33 -13.52
CA HIS A 11 -21.69 -15.10 -12.09
C HIS A 11 -20.71 -16.13 -11.50
N GLN A 12 -20.85 -17.41 -11.88
CA GLN A 12 -19.90 -18.46 -11.46
C GLN A 12 -18.49 -18.26 -12.04
N GLU A 13 -18.39 -17.84 -13.30
CA GLU A 13 -17.11 -17.52 -13.94
C GLU A 13 -16.44 -16.31 -13.30
N ASP A 14 -17.19 -15.26 -12.96
CA ASP A 14 -16.67 -14.07 -12.25
C ASP A 14 -16.24 -14.42 -10.84
N LEU A 15 -17.00 -15.23 -10.11
CA LEU A 15 -16.59 -15.74 -8.78
C LEU A 15 -15.32 -16.58 -8.85
N GLN A 16 -15.14 -17.40 -9.91
CA GLN A 16 -13.91 -18.17 -10.10
C GLN A 16 -12.71 -17.26 -10.40
N ARG A 17 -12.89 -16.21 -11.20
CA ARG A 17 -11.85 -15.20 -11.45
C ARG A 17 -11.46 -14.47 -10.17
N LEU A 18 -12.44 -14.06 -9.38
CA LEU A 18 -12.22 -13.36 -8.10
C LEU A 18 -11.45 -14.21 -7.07
N ARG A 19 -11.64 -15.54 -7.08
CA ARG A 19 -10.92 -16.48 -6.19
C ARG A 19 -9.40 -16.54 -6.43
N GLY A 20 -8.90 -15.99 -7.52
CA GLY A 20 -7.46 -15.92 -7.82
C GLY A 20 -6.80 -14.60 -7.42
N PHE A 21 -7.55 -13.61 -6.95
CA PHE A 21 -6.98 -12.32 -6.55
C PHE A 21 -6.29 -12.38 -5.18
N ARG A 22 -5.22 -11.61 -5.08
CA ARG A 22 -4.38 -11.46 -3.88
C ARG A 22 -4.32 -9.99 -3.50
N LEU A 23 -4.00 -9.69 -2.25
CA LEU A 23 -3.74 -8.30 -1.83
C LEU A 23 -2.50 -7.69 -2.54
N LEU A 24 -1.65 -8.52 -3.15
CA LEU A 24 -0.57 -8.07 -4.05
C LEU A 24 -1.06 -7.62 -5.42
N ASP A 25 -2.32 -7.81 -5.77
CA ASP A 25 -2.89 -7.34 -7.02
C ASP A 25 -3.46 -5.92 -6.81
N ASP A 26 -2.90 -4.93 -7.50
CA ASP A 26 -3.11 -3.49 -7.31
C ASP A 26 -4.60 -3.10 -7.27
N ASP A 27 -5.37 -3.48 -8.30
CA ASP A 27 -6.80 -3.17 -8.36
C ASP A 27 -7.60 -3.81 -7.20
N PHE A 28 -7.20 -5.01 -6.77
CA PHE A 28 -7.87 -5.70 -5.67
C PHE A 28 -7.54 -5.08 -4.32
N LEU A 29 -6.26 -4.74 -4.08
CA LEU A 29 -5.85 -4.02 -2.87
C LEU A 29 -6.58 -2.68 -2.75
N THR A 30 -6.63 -1.91 -3.83
CA THR A 30 -7.34 -0.63 -3.88
C THR A 30 -8.80 -0.79 -3.43
N LYS A 31 -9.49 -1.81 -3.93
CA LYS A 31 -10.87 -2.15 -3.52
C LYS A 31 -10.96 -2.56 -2.05
N CYS A 32 -10.00 -3.32 -1.55
CA CYS A 32 -9.96 -3.75 -0.15
C CYS A 32 -9.74 -2.58 0.81
N PHE A 33 -8.97 -1.56 0.44
CA PHE A 33 -8.65 -0.43 1.32
C PHE A 33 -9.55 0.80 1.12
N GLU A 34 -10.43 0.77 0.12
CA GLU A 34 -11.35 1.87 -0.14
C GLU A 34 -12.35 2.06 1.02
N GLY A 35 -12.37 3.28 1.58
CA GLY A 35 -13.42 3.75 2.51
C GLY A 35 -13.35 3.22 3.94
N ASP A 36 -12.35 2.42 4.32
CA ASP A 36 -12.21 1.92 5.69
C ASP A 36 -10.75 1.95 6.16
N THR A 37 -10.49 2.68 7.24
CA THR A 37 -9.15 2.87 7.80
C THR A 37 -8.61 1.64 8.54
N LYS A 38 -9.48 0.75 9.02
CA LYS A 38 -9.15 -0.41 9.88
C LYS A 38 -8.10 -1.33 9.24
N TYR A 39 -8.24 -1.58 7.93
CA TYR A 39 -7.39 -2.55 7.22
C TYR A 39 -6.01 -1.98 6.93
N ILE A 40 -5.94 -0.75 6.41
CA ILE A 40 -4.66 -0.09 6.16
C ILE A 40 -3.93 0.21 7.47
N GLN A 41 -4.65 0.51 8.55
CA GLN A 41 -4.07 0.72 9.88
C GLN A 41 -3.32 -0.51 10.38
N LEU A 42 -3.89 -1.72 10.23
CA LEU A 42 -3.19 -2.95 10.58
C LEU A 42 -1.88 -3.09 9.79
N VAL A 43 -1.94 -2.90 8.48
CA VAL A 43 -0.76 -2.97 7.61
C VAL A 43 0.30 -1.98 8.06
N LEU A 44 -0.08 -0.71 8.27
CA LEU A 44 0.86 0.36 8.66
C LEU A 44 1.46 0.14 10.04
N ARG A 45 0.70 -0.36 11.01
CA ARG A 45 1.22 -0.73 12.33
C ARG A 45 2.35 -1.76 12.24
N ILE A 46 2.20 -2.73 11.34
CA ILE A 46 3.19 -3.79 11.14
C ILE A 46 4.42 -3.26 10.39
N VAL A 47 4.22 -2.59 9.25
CA VAL A 47 5.35 -2.20 8.38
C VAL A 47 6.14 -1.01 8.91
N LEU A 48 5.51 -0.11 9.65
CA LEU A 48 6.18 1.02 10.31
C LEU A 48 6.68 0.67 11.72
N GLU A 49 6.25 -0.49 12.27
CA GLU A 49 6.55 -0.91 13.64
C GLU A 49 6.06 0.10 14.69
N ILE A 50 4.89 0.71 14.45
CA ILE A 50 4.24 1.68 15.33
C ILE A 50 2.91 1.06 15.82
N PRO A 51 2.89 0.36 16.95
CA PRO A 51 1.71 -0.41 17.40
C PRO A 51 0.47 0.44 17.71
N ASP A 52 0.66 1.68 18.12
CA ASP A 52 -0.37 2.65 18.48
C ASP A 52 -0.75 3.61 17.33
N LEU A 53 -0.22 3.41 16.12
CA LEU A 53 -0.59 4.20 14.96
C LEU A 53 -2.11 4.13 14.73
N GLU A 54 -2.73 5.29 14.57
CA GLU A 54 -4.15 5.44 14.30
C GLU A 54 -4.35 6.16 12.96
N VAL A 55 -4.97 5.51 11.99
CA VAL A 55 -5.27 6.09 10.68
C VAL A 55 -6.60 6.84 10.76
N VAL A 56 -6.59 8.13 10.43
CA VAL A 56 -7.77 9.01 10.46
C VAL A 56 -8.38 9.25 9.09
N ASP A 57 -7.60 9.08 8.02
CA ASP A 57 -8.07 9.21 6.63
C ASP A 57 -7.35 8.22 5.72
N VAL A 58 -8.08 7.66 4.76
CA VAL A 58 -7.53 6.81 3.70
C VAL A 58 -8.21 7.12 2.37
N ARG A 59 -7.41 7.34 1.35
CA ARG A 59 -7.85 7.56 -0.02
C ARG A 59 -7.10 6.64 -0.96
N THR A 60 -7.81 6.13 -1.95
CA THR A 60 -7.24 5.25 -2.96
C THR A 60 -7.18 5.96 -4.31
N GLN A 61 -6.22 5.57 -5.16
CA GLN A 61 -6.03 6.09 -6.51
C GLN A 61 -5.93 7.63 -6.56
N VAL A 62 -5.17 8.21 -5.61
CA VAL A 62 -5.03 9.67 -5.48
C VAL A 62 -4.16 10.22 -6.59
N PHE A 63 -4.73 11.11 -7.39
CA PHE A 63 -3.99 11.81 -8.44
C PHE A 63 -3.29 13.04 -7.84
N VAL A 64 -1.95 13.05 -7.91
CA VAL A 64 -1.12 14.18 -7.49
C VAL A 64 -0.64 14.89 -8.74
N GLU A 65 -1.21 16.05 -8.99
CA GLU A 65 -1.02 16.80 -10.22
C GLU A 65 0.31 17.56 -10.23
N ASN A 66 0.98 17.52 -11.38
CA ASN A 66 2.08 18.41 -11.69
C ASN A 66 1.75 19.14 -12.99
N LEU A 67 1.39 20.40 -12.89
CA LEU A 67 0.88 21.20 -14.01
C LEU A 67 1.84 21.32 -15.20
N LEU A 68 3.15 21.21 -14.97
CA LEU A 68 4.17 21.40 -15.99
C LEU A 68 4.89 20.10 -16.41
N ASN A 69 4.76 19.03 -15.62
CA ASN A 69 5.53 17.82 -15.79
C ASN A 69 4.68 16.57 -15.48
N ARG A 70 5.37 15.45 -15.23
CA ARG A 70 4.74 14.17 -14.96
C ARG A 70 4.01 14.17 -13.61
N SER A 71 2.69 14.02 -13.64
CA SER A 71 1.86 13.72 -12.46
C SER A 71 2.09 12.29 -11.97
N VAL A 72 1.69 12.01 -10.74
CA VAL A 72 1.69 10.66 -10.17
C VAL A 72 0.30 10.27 -9.71
N ARG A 73 0.02 8.98 -9.73
CA ARG A 73 -1.16 8.38 -9.11
C ARG A 73 -0.67 7.49 -7.98
N LEU A 74 -1.10 7.78 -6.77
CA LEU A 74 -0.76 7.04 -5.57
C LEU A 74 -1.84 5.99 -5.32
N ASP A 75 -1.44 4.74 -5.11
CA ASP A 75 -2.39 3.64 -4.97
C ASP A 75 -3.22 3.79 -3.70
N VAL A 76 -2.57 4.00 -2.55
CA VAL A 76 -3.24 4.27 -1.27
C VAL A 76 -2.50 5.39 -0.55
N LEU A 77 -3.21 6.45 -0.19
CA LEU A 77 -2.70 7.55 0.64
C LEU A 77 -3.44 7.56 1.98
N ALA A 78 -2.72 7.32 3.06
CA ALA A 78 -3.23 7.37 4.42
C ALA A 78 -2.72 8.60 5.17
N THR A 79 -3.53 9.09 6.11
CA THR A 79 -3.14 10.10 7.10
C THR A 79 -3.36 9.51 8.48
N ASP A 80 -2.39 9.60 9.37
CA ASP A 80 -2.56 9.18 10.75
C ASP A 80 -2.95 10.34 11.68
N SER A 81 -3.25 10.02 12.95
CA SER A 81 -3.68 10.98 13.96
C SER A 81 -2.62 12.03 14.33
N THR A 82 -1.35 11.79 13.99
CA THR A 82 -0.26 12.77 14.17
C THR A 82 -0.04 13.67 12.94
N GLY A 83 -0.74 13.40 11.83
CA GLY A 83 -0.63 14.14 10.59
C GLY A 83 0.35 13.56 9.58
N ARG A 84 1.04 12.44 9.88
CA ARG A 84 1.93 11.75 8.94
C ARG A 84 1.18 11.35 7.68
N LYS A 85 1.82 11.50 6.52
CA LYS A 85 1.28 11.11 5.22
C LYS A 85 2.00 9.87 4.71
N ILE A 86 1.25 8.82 4.49
CA ILE A 86 1.80 7.51 4.14
C ILE A 86 1.20 7.06 2.82
N ASN A 87 2.02 7.01 1.77
CA ASN A 87 1.67 6.42 0.49
C ASN A 87 2.09 4.95 0.47
N VAL A 88 1.16 4.05 0.17
CA VAL A 88 1.42 2.61 -0.02
C VAL A 88 1.21 2.26 -1.49
N GLU A 89 2.23 1.70 -2.10
CA GLU A 89 2.27 1.27 -3.49
C GLU A 89 2.46 -0.24 -3.57
N ILE A 90 1.65 -0.92 -4.34
CA ILE A 90 1.82 -2.35 -4.64
C ILE A 90 2.48 -2.50 -6.00
N GLN A 91 3.57 -3.27 -6.06
CA GLN A 91 4.31 -3.46 -7.30
C GLN A 91 4.63 -4.94 -7.55
N ARG A 92 3.95 -5.53 -8.51
CA ARG A 92 4.22 -6.90 -8.98
C ARG A 92 5.43 -6.97 -9.91
N SER A 93 5.79 -5.86 -10.52
CA SER A 93 6.94 -5.76 -11.43
C SER A 93 8.03 -4.92 -10.79
N ASP A 94 9.27 -5.44 -10.76
CA ASP A 94 10.45 -4.75 -10.25
C ASP A 94 10.68 -3.39 -10.92
N LYS A 95 10.29 -3.25 -12.19
CA LYS A 95 10.36 -1.97 -12.92
C LYS A 95 9.46 -0.89 -12.30
N GLY A 96 8.36 -1.28 -11.67
CA GLY A 96 7.44 -0.38 -10.99
C GLY A 96 7.98 0.16 -9.67
N ALA A 97 8.86 -0.59 -8.98
CA ALA A 97 9.44 -0.24 -7.69
C ALA A 97 10.83 0.41 -7.79
N GLY A 98 11.15 1.05 -8.91
CA GLY A 98 12.47 1.65 -9.12
C GLY A 98 12.80 2.78 -8.13
N ARG A 99 14.06 2.84 -7.65
CA ARG A 99 14.56 3.83 -6.66
C ARG A 99 14.27 5.29 -7.07
N LYS A 100 14.34 5.60 -8.38
CA LYS A 100 14.03 6.95 -8.89
C LYS A 100 12.54 7.25 -8.81
N ARG A 101 11.66 6.25 -9.00
CA ARG A 101 10.21 6.41 -8.82
C ARG A 101 9.88 6.67 -7.35
N ALA A 102 10.48 5.91 -6.44
CA ALA A 102 10.28 6.14 -5.01
C ALA A 102 10.65 7.56 -4.58
N ARG A 103 11.83 8.04 -5.02
CA ARG A 103 12.25 9.42 -4.79
C ARG A 103 11.27 10.42 -5.42
N TYR A 104 10.78 10.15 -6.64
CA TYR A 104 9.85 11.05 -7.33
C TYR A 104 8.51 11.13 -6.61
N ASN A 105 7.95 9.99 -6.18
CA ASN A 105 6.71 9.95 -5.40
C ASN A 105 6.86 10.74 -4.08
N SER A 106 7.97 10.56 -3.36
CA SER A 106 8.28 11.33 -2.14
C SER A 106 8.30 12.84 -2.41
N SER A 107 9.02 13.28 -3.46
CA SER A 107 9.09 14.70 -3.82
C SER A 107 7.72 15.27 -4.25
N MET A 108 6.90 14.48 -4.93
CA MET A 108 5.57 14.90 -5.35
C MET A 108 4.61 15.00 -4.16
N MET A 109 4.73 14.13 -3.16
CA MET A 109 3.98 14.26 -1.92
C MET A 109 4.34 15.57 -1.21
N ASP A 110 5.62 15.82 -0.96
CA ASP A 110 6.10 17.02 -0.27
C ASP A 110 5.66 18.31 -1.00
N ALA A 111 5.81 18.35 -2.32
CA ALA A 111 5.43 19.50 -3.15
C ALA A 111 3.93 19.84 -3.12
N ASN A 112 3.07 18.90 -2.72
CA ASN A 112 1.61 19.09 -2.67
C ASN A 112 1.06 19.20 -1.24
N LEU A 113 1.92 19.18 -0.22
CA LEU A 113 1.51 19.26 1.18
C LEU A 113 1.54 20.68 1.74
N LEU A 114 2.39 21.55 1.21
CA LEU A 114 2.47 22.94 1.63
C LEU A 114 1.68 23.87 0.68
N GLN A 115 1.01 24.85 1.26
CA GLN A 115 0.37 25.94 0.53
C GLN A 115 1.38 27.06 0.22
N LYS A 116 1.09 27.88 -0.77
CA LYS A 116 1.94 29.03 -1.11
C LYS A 116 2.13 29.96 0.10
N GLY A 117 3.37 30.13 0.54
CA GLY A 117 3.74 31.02 1.64
C GLY A 117 3.74 30.35 3.01
N GLU A 118 3.46 29.04 3.11
CA GLU A 118 3.66 28.29 4.34
C GLU A 118 5.14 28.01 4.60
N ASP A 119 5.48 27.90 5.88
CA ASP A 119 6.83 27.55 6.34
C ASP A 119 7.13 26.08 6.03
N PHE A 120 8.36 25.77 5.61
CA PHE A 120 8.81 24.41 5.36
C PHE A 120 8.80 23.53 6.61
N ASP A 121 8.95 24.10 7.80
CA ASP A 121 8.87 23.39 9.08
C ASP A 121 7.48 22.80 9.37
N LYS A 122 6.46 23.16 8.58
CA LYS A 122 5.11 22.57 8.63
C LYS A 122 4.96 21.30 7.80
N LEU A 123 5.97 20.89 7.03
CA LEU A 123 5.92 19.61 6.32
C LEU A 123 5.76 18.48 7.35
N PRO A 124 4.73 17.64 7.21
CA PRO A 124 4.59 16.47 8.06
C PRO A 124 5.65 15.42 7.71
N GLU A 125 5.87 14.46 8.59
CA GLU A 125 6.57 13.24 8.20
C GLU A 125 5.85 12.55 7.03
N THR A 126 6.63 12.12 6.03
CA THR A 126 6.12 11.44 4.84
C THR A 126 6.76 10.06 4.67
N TYR A 127 5.93 9.09 4.31
CA TYR A 127 6.36 7.72 4.04
C TYR A 127 5.92 7.31 2.65
N VAL A 128 6.85 6.77 1.85
CA VAL A 128 6.56 6.06 0.61
C VAL A 128 6.90 4.60 0.82
N VAL A 129 5.88 3.76 0.90
CA VAL A 129 5.98 2.33 1.19
C VAL A 129 5.71 1.53 -0.08
N PHE A 130 6.72 0.85 -0.60
CA PHE A 130 6.56 -0.12 -1.68
C PHE A 130 6.43 -1.53 -1.09
N ILE A 131 5.31 -2.19 -1.33
CA ILE A 131 5.16 -3.62 -1.11
C ILE A 131 5.38 -4.29 -2.47
N THR A 132 6.48 -5.02 -2.61
CA THR A 132 6.89 -5.61 -3.89
C THR A 132 6.70 -7.12 -3.89
N GLU A 133 6.31 -7.71 -5.02
CA GLU A 133 6.13 -9.16 -5.12
C GLU A 133 7.46 -9.89 -4.88
N HIS A 134 8.59 -9.33 -5.36
CA HIS A 134 9.93 -9.88 -5.23
C HIS A 134 10.84 -8.97 -4.39
N ASP A 135 11.98 -9.52 -3.93
CA ASP A 135 13.01 -8.73 -3.24
C ASP A 135 13.81 -7.87 -4.22
N VAL A 136 13.29 -6.68 -4.56
CA VAL A 136 13.91 -5.75 -5.53
C VAL A 136 15.27 -5.22 -5.10
N LEU A 137 15.65 -5.31 -3.83
CA LEU A 137 16.97 -4.92 -3.32
C LEU A 137 17.92 -6.11 -3.16
N GLY A 138 17.43 -7.34 -3.22
CA GLY A 138 18.20 -8.57 -3.31
C GLY A 138 19.08 -8.88 -2.10
N LYS A 139 18.67 -8.47 -0.88
CA LYS A 139 19.44 -8.71 0.35
C LYS A 139 18.75 -9.67 1.33
N GLY A 140 17.60 -10.24 0.94
CA GLY A 140 16.84 -11.20 1.74
C GLY A 140 16.25 -10.64 3.03
N LYS A 141 16.12 -9.32 3.15
CA LYS A 141 15.52 -8.70 4.34
C LYS A 141 14.00 -8.57 4.15
N PRO A 142 13.22 -8.66 5.24
CA PRO A 142 11.78 -8.46 5.19
C PRO A 142 11.40 -7.02 4.82
N LEU A 143 12.20 -6.07 5.28
CA LEU A 143 11.98 -4.64 5.19
C LEU A 143 13.30 -3.91 4.97
N TYR A 144 13.29 -2.92 4.10
CA TYR A 144 14.40 -1.99 3.89
C TYR A 144 13.91 -0.57 4.18
N ARG A 145 14.58 0.10 5.12
CA ARG A 145 14.36 1.51 5.44
C ARG A 145 15.40 2.36 4.73
N ILE A 146 14.94 3.35 3.98
CA ILE A 146 15.78 4.26 3.20
C ILE A 146 15.51 5.68 3.71
N GLY A 147 16.58 6.36 4.06
CA GLY A 147 16.60 7.77 4.49
C GLY A 147 17.79 8.49 3.91
N ARG A 148 17.95 9.75 4.29
CA ARG A 148 19.13 10.56 3.97
C ARG A 148 20.17 10.46 5.07
N TYR A 149 21.44 10.67 4.71
CA TYR A 149 22.57 10.42 5.58
C TYR A 149 23.62 11.50 5.41
N ILE A 150 24.18 11.99 6.53
CA ILE A 150 25.28 12.96 6.59
C ILE A 150 26.58 12.18 6.59
N PHE A 151 27.26 12.13 5.46
CA PHE A 151 28.48 11.31 5.30
C PHE A 151 29.63 11.77 6.19
N ASP A 152 29.76 13.09 6.41
CA ASP A 152 30.89 13.66 7.15
C ASP A 152 30.82 13.42 8.66
N THR A 153 29.61 13.28 9.20
CA THR A 153 29.40 13.02 10.65
C THR A 153 28.95 11.59 10.96
N ASN A 154 28.64 10.80 9.92
CA ASN A 154 28.14 9.43 10.05
C ASN A 154 26.78 9.34 10.78
N GLU A 155 25.88 10.29 10.52
CA GLU A 155 24.58 10.42 11.17
C GLU A 155 23.43 10.42 10.17
N SER A 156 22.20 10.06 10.62
CA SER A 156 20.99 10.28 9.84
C SER A 156 20.72 11.76 9.65
N PHE A 157 20.26 12.18 8.46
CA PHE A 157 19.88 13.58 8.22
C PHE A 157 18.55 13.93 8.90
N ASP A 158 17.69 12.94 9.10
CA ASP A 158 16.44 12.99 9.88
C ASP A 158 15.50 14.15 9.49
N ASP A 159 15.21 14.24 8.21
CA ASP A 159 14.37 15.30 7.61
C ASP A 159 12.87 14.93 7.53
N GLY A 160 12.46 13.84 8.15
CA GLY A 160 11.06 13.38 8.18
C GLY A 160 10.56 12.75 6.89
N SER A 161 11.44 12.49 5.90
CA SER A 161 11.06 11.84 4.63
C SER A 161 11.63 10.43 4.56
N HIS A 162 10.74 9.42 4.48
CA HIS A 162 11.07 8.01 4.58
C HIS A 162 10.60 7.23 3.36
N ILE A 163 11.42 6.29 2.89
CA ILE A 163 11.05 5.32 1.86
C ILE A 163 11.27 3.92 2.43
N LEU A 164 10.27 3.06 2.28
CA LEU A 164 10.32 1.67 2.73
C LEU A 164 10.08 0.73 1.55
N TYR A 165 10.83 -0.37 1.52
CA TYR A 165 10.57 -1.49 0.63
C TYR A 165 10.28 -2.74 1.45
N ILE A 166 9.12 -3.35 1.21
CA ILE A 166 8.68 -4.58 1.85
C ILE A 166 8.83 -5.72 0.86
N ASN A 167 9.58 -6.73 1.24
CA ASN A 167 9.82 -7.92 0.44
C ASN A 167 8.62 -8.88 0.51
N GLY A 168 7.80 -8.93 -0.53
CA GLY A 168 6.60 -9.78 -0.60
C GLY A 168 6.89 -11.28 -0.66
N GLU A 169 8.13 -11.71 -0.93
CA GLU A 169 8.55 -13.12 -0.85
C GLU A 169 8.92 -13.56 0.56
N TYR A 170 9.10 -12.61 1.49
CA TYR A 170 9.56 -12.93 2.84
C TYR A 170 8.51 -13.72 3.62
N ARG A 171 8.94 -14.83 4.22
CA ARG A 171 8.08 -15.74 4.99
C ARG A 171 8.79 -16.16 6.27
N ASP A 172 8.20 -15.85 7.40
CA ASP A 172 8.57 -16.35 8.72
C ASP A 172 7.42 -16.11 9.72
N GLU A 173 7.65 -16.41 11.00
CA GLU A 173 6.66 -16.22 12.07
C GLU A 173 6.57 -14.78 12.59
N THR A 174 7.35 -13.83 12.08
CA THR A 174 7.26 -12.43 12.45
C THR A 174 5.97 -11.79 11.90
N PRO A 175 5.51 -10.66 12.48
CA PRO A 175 4.32 -9.97 11.97
C PRO A 175 4.42 -9.64 10.48
N ILE A 176 5.61 -9.23 10.00
CA ILE A 176 5.82 -8.89 8.59
C ILE A 176 5.80 -10.14 7.68
N GLY A 177 6.37 -11.26 8.14
CA GLY A 177 6.34 -12.52 7.40
C GLY A 177 4.92 -13.06 7.24
N LYS A 178 4.11 -13.00 8.30
CA LYS A 178 2.68 -13.34 8.27
C LYS A 178 1.87 -12.39 7.39
N LEU A 179 2.16 -11.10 7.44
CA LEU A 179 1.51 -10.11 6.58
C LEU A 179 1.80 -10.39 5.09
N MET A 180 3.05 -10.70 4.74
CA MET A 180 3.42 -11.01 3.35
C MET A 180 2.84 -12.36 2.89
N HIS A 181 2.65 -13.32 3.81
CA HIS A 181 1.85 -14.51 3.52
C HIS A 181 0.42 -14.10 3.11
N ASP A 182 -0.26 -13.30 3.92
CA ASP A 182 -1.64 -12.88 3.67
C ASP A 182 -1.77 -12.07 2.37
N PHE A 183 -0.78 -11.23 2.07
CA PHE A 183 -0.76 -10.47 0.82
C PHE A 183 -0.65 -11.35 -0.43
N SER A 184 -0.02 -12.53 -0.32
CA SER A 184 0.08 -13.51 -1.42
C SER A 184 -0.99 -14.57 -1.40
N CYS A 185 -1.81 -14.65 -0.34
CA CYS A 185 -2.83 -15.66 -0.15
C CYS A 185 -4.04 -15.40 -1.05
N THR A 186 -4.55 -16.45 -1.70
CA THR A 186 -5.77 -16.40 -2.54
C THR A 186 -7.03 -16.87 -1.80
N ASP A 187 -6.86 -17.54 -0.65
CA ASP A 187 -7.97 -18.03 0.17
C ASP A 187 -7.95 -17.36 1.53
N PRO A 188 -8.94 -16.50 1.85
CA PRO A 188 -9.01 -15.83 3.14
C PRO A 188 -9.15 -16.78 4.35
N ALA A 189 -9.46 -18.05 4.14
CA ALA A 189 -9.49 -19.03 5.23
C ALA A 189 -8.08 -19.40 5.73
N ASN A 190 -7.06 -19.16 4.91
CA ASN A 190 -5.66 -19.47 5.21
C ASN A 190 -4.86 -18.25 5.65
N MET A 191 -5.48 -17.08 5.81
CA MET A 191 -4.83 -15.85 6.28
C MET A 191 -4.59 -15.88 7.79
N TYR A 192 -3.49 -15.27 8.23
CA TYR A 192 -3.15 -15.10 9.65
C TYR A 192 -3.90 -13.96 10.33
N TYR A 193 -4.20 -12.88 9.60
CA TYR A 193 -4.87 -11.70 10.15
C TYR A 193 -6.37 -11.72 9.82
N ASP A 194 -7.20 -12.04 10.80
CA ASP A 194 -8.66 -12.10 10.65
C ASP A 194 -9.24 -10.81 10.05
N VAL A 195 -8.70 -9.66 10.43
CA VAL A 195 -9.09 -8.35 9.93
C VAL A 195 -8.94 -8.28 8.39
N LEU A 196 -7.82 -8.75 7.84
CA LEU A 196 -7.60 -8.79 6.38
C LEU A 196 -8.46 -9.87 5.72
N ALA A 197 -8.55 -11.05 6.34
CA ALA A 197 -9.37 -12.15 5.84
C ALA A 197 -10.85 -11.75 5.73
N GLU A 198 -11.39 -11.04 6.71
CA GLU A 198 -12.75 -10.52 6.71
C GLU A 198 -12.97 -9.57 5.52
N ARG A 199 -12.05 -8.60 5.33
CA ARG A 199 -12.14 -7.64 4.23
C ARG A 199 -12.05 -8.27 2.86
N VAL A 200 -11.15 -9.23 2.69
CA VAL A 200 -11.03 -10.00 1.45
C VAL A 200 -12.34 -10.74 1.14
N ARG A 201 -12.95 -11.41 2.14
CA ARG A 201 -14.27 -12.06 1.97
C ARG A 201 -15.36 -11.07 1.58
N GLU A 202 -15.45 -9.93 2.26
CA GLU A 202 -16.42 -8.88 1.93
C GLU A 202 -16.25 -8.35 0.50
N THR A 203 -15.01 -8.10 0.08
CA THR A 203 -14.70 -7.58 -1.26
C THR A 203 -15.02 -8.60 -2.34
N LEU A 204 -14.72 -9.88 -2.11
CA LEU A 204 -15.06 -10.98 -3.01
C LEU A 204 -16.58 -11.19 -3.13
N ASN A 205 -17.34 -10.92 -2.06
CA ASN A 205 -18.80 -11.10 -2.03
C ASN A 205 -19.58 -9.89 -2.56
N LYS A 206 -18.95 -8.71 -2.69
CA LYS A 206 -19.55 -7.55 -3.34
C LYS A 206 -19.59 -7.79 -4.85
N SER A 207 -20.66 -8.42 -5.34
CA SER A 207 -20.90 -8.64 -6.77
C SER A 207 -20.90 -7.32 -7.56
N PRO A 208 -20.44 -7.33 -8.84
CA PRO A 208 -20.44 -6.15 -9.70
C PRO A 208 -21.84 -5.71 -10.22
N HIS A 209 -22.92 -6.05 -9.54
CA HIS A 209 -24.29 -5.77 -9.98
C HIS A 209 -25.06 -4.83 -9.05
N THR A 210 -24.46 -3.69 -8.65
CA THR A 210 -25.27 -2.55 -8.15
C THR A 210 -24.57 -1.24 -8.52
N SER A 211 -24.73 -0.85 -9.76
CA SER A 211 -24.73 0.55 -10.26
C SER A 211 -25.37 0.60 -11.63
#